data_2a8bb2e69a10ff541258855f07233b96
#
_entry.id   2a8bb2e69a10ff541258855f07233b96
#
_cell.length_a   1.000
_cell.length_b   1.000
_cell.length_c   1.000
_cell.angle_alpha   90.00
_cell.angle_beta   90.00
_cell.angle_gamma   90.00
#
_symmetry.space_group_name_H-M   'P 1'
#
loop_
_entity.id
_entity.type
_entity.pdbx_description
1 polymer ?
#
loop_
_entity_poly.entity_id
_entity_poly.type
_entity_poly.pdbx_seq_one_letter_code
_entity_poly.pdbx_strand_id
1 'polypeptide(L)'
;STLLASSAASDVYKRQPLEHVIAAKAVALKEALDPAFKEYGENVIKNAAAMADVFNQHPDFRVISGGTNNHLFLVDVTKVVENGKVAQNVLEEVNITLNKNGIPYEQLSPFKTSGIRVGSPAITSRGMGEAESRKIAELMVQALENHDKPEVLERIRGEVKALTDAFPLY
;
A
#
# COMPACT_ATOMS: atom_id res chain seq x y z
N SER A 1 42.02 -22.03 16.86
CA SER A 1 41.32 -22.71 15.73
C SER A 1 40.00 -23.32 16.13
N THR A 2 39.83 -23.75 17.37
CA THR A 2 38.60 -24.37 17.90
C THR A 2 37.43 -23.39 17.97
N LEU A 3 37.70 -22.13 18.26
CA LEU A 3 36.68 -21.06 18.32
C LEU A 3 36.05 -20.75 16.95
N LEU A 4 36.85 -20.78 15.89
CA LEU A 4 36.36 -20.55 14.51
C LEU A 4 35.52 -21.74 14.02
N ALA A 5 35.91 -22.97 14.33
CA ALA A 5 35.15 -24.17 13.98
C ALA A 5 33.83 -24.23 14.79
N SER A 6 33.81 -23.82 16.06
CA SER A 6 32.62 -23.71 16.88
C SER A 6 31.65 -22.63 16.37
N SER A 7 32.19 -21.49 15.93
CA SER A 7 31.37 -20.42 15.32
C SER A 7 30.73 -20.88 14.01
N ALA A 8 31.50 -21.54 13.14
CA ALA A 8 30.98 -22.07 11.86
C ALA A 8 29.92 -23.16 12.10
N ALA A 9 30.14 -24.07 13.02
CA ALA A 9 29.15 -25.09 13.37
C ALA A 9 27.88 -24.49 14.00
N SER A 10 28.04 -23.50 14.87
CA SER A 10 26.90 -22.77 15.44
C SER A 10 26.11 -22.00 14.37
N ASP A 11 26.78 -21.42 13.38
CA ASP A 11 26.15 -20.70 12.26
C ASP A 11 25.37 -21.66 11.35
N VAL A 12 25.93 -22.83 11.05
CA VAL A 12 25.25 -23.88 10.28
C VAL A 12 24.02 -24.40 11.05
N TYR A 13 24.13 -24.65 12.33
CA TYR A 13 23.03 -25.15 13.14
C TYR A 13 21.92 -24.12 13.34
N LYS A 14 22.25 -22.86 13.57
CA LYS A 14 21.28 -21.77 13.78
C LYS A 14 20.66 -21.27 12.49
N ARG A 15 21.30 -21.50 11.35
CA ARG A 15 20.85 -21.07 10.01
C ARG A 15 20.55 -22.26 9.10
N GLN A 16 20.14 -23.37 9.67
CA GLN A 16 19.67 -24.50 8.87
C GLN A 16 18.50 -24.07 8.00
N PRO A 17 18.38 -24.62 6.78
CA PRO A 17 17.22 -24.37 5.94
C PRO A 17 15.94 -24.76 6.68
N LEU A 18 15.03 -23.81 6.83
CA LEU A 18 13.74 -24.04 7.46
C LEU A 18 12.83 -24.74 6.45
N GLU A 19 12.64 -26.05 6.58
CA GLU A 19 11.89 -26.87 5.60
C GLU A 19 10.47 -26.35 5.39
N HIS A 20 9.79 -25.88 6.45
CA HIS A 20 8.47 -25.27 6.33
C HIS A 20 8.49 -23.98 5.49
N VAL A 21 9.57 -23.19 5.54
CA VAL A 21 9.74 -22.00 4.68
C VAL A 21 10.00 -22.44 3.23
N ILE A 22 10.78 -23.49 3.02
CA ILE A 22 11.01 -24.05 1.68
C ILE A 22 9.70 -24.58 1.10
N ALA A 23 8.93 -25.32 1.88
CA ALA A 23 7.61 -25.80 1.48
C ALA A 23 6.64 -24.65 1.14
N ALA A 24 6.59 -23.60 1.99
CA ALA A 24 5.78 -22.42 1.73
C ALA A 24 6.17 -21.70 0.42
N LYS A 25 7.47 -21.57 0.16
CA LYS A 25 7.96 -21.02 -1.13
C LYS A 25 7.56 -21.89 -2.32
N ALA A 26 7.64 -23.21 -2.19
CA ALA A 26 7.24 -24.13 -3.25
C ALA A 26 5.74 -24.00 -3.57
N VAL A 27 4.89 -23.87 -2.54
CA VAL A 27 3.44 -23.61 -2.71
C VAL A 27 3.21 -22.27 -3.41
N ALA A 28 3.80 -21.20 -2.91
CA ALA A 28 3.64 -19.86 -3.49
C ALA A 28 4.11 -19.78 -4.95
N LEU A 29 5.23 -20.43 -5.28
CA LEU A 29 5.71 -20.48 -6.67
C LEU A 29 4.79 -21.33 -7.56
N LYS A 30 4.20 -22.40 -7.02
CA LYS A 30 3.22 -23.21 -7.75
C LYS A 30 1.94 -22.42 -8.03
N GLU A 31 1.44 -21.67 -7.05
CA GLU A 31 0.30 -20.76 -7.22
C GLU A 31 0.59 -19.69 -8.28
N ALA A 32 1.82 -19.13 -8.29
CA ALA A 32 2.24 -18.14 -9.28
C ALA A 32 2.33 -18.69 -10.74
N LEU A 33 2.35 -20.01 -10.93
CA LEU A 33 2.28 -20.63 -12.25
C LEU A 33 0.84 -20.83 -12.75
N ASP A 34 -0.15 -20.67 -11.88
CA ASP A 34 -1.56 -20.78 -12.25
C ASP A 34 -1.97 -19.61 -13.16
N PRO A 35 -2.74 -19.84 -14.23
CA PRO A 35 -3.29 -18.77 -15.06
C PRO A 35 -4.07 -17.69 -14.28
N ALA A 36 -4.73 -18.07 -13.18
CA ALA A 36 -5.42 -17.15 -12.29
C ALA A 36 -4.49 -16.09 -11.65
N PHE A 37 -3.21 -16.42 -11.44
CA PHE A 37 -2.24 -15.46 -10.92
C PHE A 37 -1.92 -14.37 -11.93
N LYS A 38 -1.96 -14.68 -13.23
CA LYS A 38 -1.81 -13.67 -14.29
C LYS A 38 -2.98 -12.69 -14.27
N GLU A 39 -4.20 -13.19 -14.16
CA GLU A 39 -5.40 -12.36 -14.04
C GLU A 39 -5.35 -11.47 -12.79
N TYR A 40 -4.93 -12.04 -11.66
CA TYR A 40 -4.67 -11.27 -10.44
C TYR A 40 -3.68 -10.13 -10.67
N GLY A 41 -2.54 -10.41 -11.33
CA GLY A 41 -1.54 -9.39 -11.65
C GLY A 41 -2.07 -8.27 -12.56
N GLU A 42 -2.89 -8.61 -13.56
CA GLU A 42 -3.56 -7.64 -14.42
C GLU A 42 -4.55 -6.76 -13.64
N ASN A 43 -5.32 -7.35 -12.74
CA ASN A 43 -6.25 -6.63 -11.87
C ASN A 43 -5.52 -5.71 -10.88
N VAL A 44 -4.38 -6.13 -10.35
CA VAL A 44 -3.52 -5.26 -9.52
C VAL A 44 -3.13 -3.98 -10.27
N ILE A 45 -2.71 -4.10 -11.52
CA ILE A 45 -2.32 -2.95 -12.35
C ILE A 45 -3.52 -2.05 -12.65
N LYS A 46 -4.67 -2.63 -13.05
CA LYS A 46 -5.90 -1.88 -13.33
C LYS A 46 -6.39 -1.11 -12.10
N ASN A 47 -6.40 -1.76 -10.95
CA ASN A 47 -6.79 -1.16 -9.68
C ASN A 47 -5.86 0.00 -9.28
N ALA A 48 -4.54 -0.17 -9.42
CA ALA A 48 -3.59 0.91 -9.16
C ALA A 48 -3.79 2.10 -10.11
N ALA A 49 -3.99 1.85 -11.39
CA ALA A 49 -4.26 2.89 -12.37
C ALA A 49 -5.58 3.63 -12.07
N ALA A 50 -6.65 2.90 -11.72
CA ALA A 50 -7.93 3.47 -11.36
C ALA A 50 -7.84 4.40 -10.12
N MET A 51 -7.03 4.03 -9.12
CA MET A 51 -6.77 4.90 -7.96
C MET A 51 -5.95 6.14 -8.35
N ALA A 52 -4.91 5.98 -9.17
CA ALA A 52 -4.09 7.09 -9.63
C ALA A 52 -4.89 8.11 -10.45
N ASP A 53 -5.83 7.65 -11.26
CA ASP A 53 -6.73 8.52 -12.03
C ASP A 53 -7.57 9.43 -11.13
N VAL A 54 -8.06 8.93 -10.00
CA VAL A 54 -8.82 9.75 -9.04
C VAL A 54 -7.96 10.87 -8.50
N PHE A 55 -6.74 10.58 -8.07
CA PHE A 55 -5.81 11.62 -7.59
C PHE A 55 -5.44 12.64 -8.67
N ASN A 56 -5.28 12.20 -9.93
CA ASN A 56 -4.97 13.08 -11.06
C ASN A 56 -6.11 14.06 -11.41
N GLN A 57 -7.36 13.75 -11.04
CA GLN A 57 -8.51 14.64 -11.25
C GLN A 57 -8.55 15.79 -10.24
N HIS A 58 -7.79 15.70 -9.15
CA HIS A 58 -7.73 16.72 -8.11
C HIS A 58 -6.50 17.62 -8.31
N PRO A 59 -6.66 18.95 -8.45
CA PRO A 59 -5.56 19.86 -8.76
C PRO A 59 -4.52 20.02 -7.66
N ASP A 60 -4.89 19.67 -6.43
CA ASP A 60 -4.05 19.83 -5.25
C ASP A 60 -3.22 18.57 -4.93
N PHE A 61 -3.47 17.48 -5.62
CA PHE A 61 -2.64 16.28 -5.56
C PHE A 61 -1.82 16.13 -6.85
N ARG A 62 -0.60 15.69 -6.70
CA ARG A 62 0.27 15.41 -7.84
C ARG A 62 0.71 13.95 -7.81
N VAL A 63 0.16 13.14 -8.70
CA VAL A 63 0.66 11.79 -8.93
C VAL A 63 2.03 11.87 -9.61
N ILE A 64 3.05 11.29 -8.98
CA ILE A 64 4.39 11.26 -9.54
C ILE A 64 4.36 10.38 -10.80
N SER A 65 5.00 10.82 -11.88
CA SER A 65 4.95 10.20 -13.21
C SER A 65 3.60 10.33 -13.94
N GLY A 66 2.61 11.05 -13.37
CA GLY A 66 1.30 11.25 -14.00
C GLY A 66 0.41 10.02 -14.05
N GLY A 67 0.80 8.90 -13.44
CA GLY A 67 0.05 7.65 -13.41
C GLY A 67 0.92 6.45 -13.05
N THR A 68 0.40 5.24 -13.26
CA THR A 68 1.15 4.01 -13.01
C THR A 68 0.80 2.90 -14.00
N ASN A 69 1.77 2.03 -14.27
CA ASN A 69 1.61 0.79 -15.03
C ASN A 69 2.06 -0.44 -14.21
N ASN A 70 2.13 -0.29 -12.90
CA ASN A 70 2.49 -1.35 -11.97
C ASN A 70 1.54 -1.36 -10.75
N HIS A 71 1.96 -1.96 -9.65
CA HIS A 71 1.12 -2.21 -8.47
C HIS A 71 1.04 -1.04 -7.48
N LEU A 72 1.73 0.07 -7.71
CA LEU A 72 1.77 1.22 -6.80
C LEU A 72 2.01 2.53 -7.56
N PHE A 73 1.76 3.64 -6.86
CA PHE A 73 2.13 4.98 -7.30
C PHE A 73 2.45 5.87 -6.10
N LEU A 74 3.12 6.99 -6.36
CA LEU A 74 3.44 8.00 -5.36
C LEU A 74 2.59 9.24 -5.61
N VAL A 75 2.14 9.87 -4.52
CA VAL A 75 1.39 11.12 -4.55
C VAL A 75 2.08 12.14 -3.67
N ASP A 76 2.36 13.31 -4.21
CA ASP A 76 2.73 14.49 -3.45
C ASP A 76 1.48 15.09 -2.82
N VAL A 77 1.48 15.23 -1.51
CA VAL A 77 0.33 15.69 -0.71
C VAL A 77 0.55 17.06 -0.05
N THR A 78 1.70 17.69 -0.32
CA THR A 78 2.13 18.90 0.39
C THR A 78 1.27 20.14 0.16
N LYS A 79 0.41 20.13 -0.87
CA LYS A 79 -0.56 21.22 -1.08
C LYS A 79 -1.81 21.10 -0.20
N VAL A 80 -2.09 19.90 0.31
CA VAL A 80 -3.32 19.59 1.07
C VAL A 80 -3.01 19.44 2.55
N VAL A 81 -1.93 18.76 2.88
CA VAL A 81 -1.46 18.56 4.25
C VAL A 81 0.02 18.92 4.38
N GLU A 82 0.47 19.21 5.59
CA GLU A 82 1.83 19.70 5.85
C GLU A 82 2.95 18.78 5.28
N ASN A 83 2.75 17.47 5.35
CA ASN A 83 3.73 16.48 4.91
C ASN A 83 3.14 15.06 4.83
N GLY A 84 3.90 14.11 4.26
CA GLY A 84 3.50 12.71 4.12
C GLY A 84 3.27 12.00 5.45
N LYS A 85 3.93 12.41 6.54
CA LYS A 85 3.69 11.82 7.87
C LYS A 85 2.31 12.20 8.42
N VAL A 86 1.88 13.44 8.21
CA VAL A 86 0.52 13.88 8.57
C VAL A 86 -0.50 13.12 7.73
N ALA A 87 -0.30 13.02 6.40
CA ALA A 87 -1.18 12.24 5.54
C ALA A 87 -1.32 10.79 5.98
N GLN A 88 -0.19 10.14 6.30
CA GLN A 88 -0.20 8.76 6.81
C GLN A 88 -1.05 8.64 8.07
N ASN A 89 -0.89 9.53 9.05
CA ASN A 89 -1.63 9.49 10.31
C ASN A 89 -3.14 9.69 10.10
N VAL A 90 -3.52 10.68 9.30
CA VAL A 90 -4.94 10.97 8.96
C VAL A 90 -5.61 9.75 8.32
N LEU A 91 -4.93 9.11 7.36
CA LEU A 91 -5.48 7.94 6.69
C LEU A 91 -5.53 6.71 7.62
N GLU A 92 -4.58 6.56 8.53
CA GLU A 92 -4.61 5.51 9.55
C GLU A 92 -5.80 5.69 10.52
N GLU A 93 -6.18 6.92 10.86
CA GLU A 93 -7.37 7.21 11.67
C GLU A 93 -8.66 6.73 11.03
N VAL A 94 -8.74 6.72 9.71
CA VAL A 94 -9.89 6.20 8.96
C VAL A 94 -9.73 4.75 8.50
N ASN A 95 -8.78 4.00 9.09
CA ASN A 95 -8.47 2.60 8.79
C ASN A 95 -7.95 2.34 7.35
N ILE A 96 -7.33 3.33 6.75
CA ILE A 96 -6.61 3.18 5.48
C ILE A 96 -5.10 3.21 5.76
N THR A 97 -4.47 2.04 5.73
CA THR A 97 -3.04 1.90 6.02
C THR A 97 -2.20 2.08 4.77
N LEU A 98 -1.25 3.00 4.84
CA LEU A 98 -0.24 3.23 3.80
C LEU A 98 1.05 3.79 4.41
N ASN A 99 2.06 4.02 3.57
CA ASN A 99 3.34 4.57 4.00
C ASN A 99 3.54 6.00 3.48
N LYS A 100 4.06 6.87 4.34
CA LYS A 100 4.74 8.08 3.87
C LYS A 100 5.92 7.69 2.99
N ASN A 101 6.21 8.48 1.97
CA ASN A 101 7.31 8.19 1.04
C ASN A 101 7.94 9.48 0.52
N GLY A 102 9.27 9.48 0.38
CA GLY A 102 9.95 10.55 -0.36
C GLY A 102 9.57 10.54 -1.83
N ILE A 103 9.56 11.72 -2.43
CA ILE A 103 9.32 11.91 -3.86
C ILE A 103 10.61 12.35 -4.55
N PRO A 104 10.71 12.28 -5.88
CA PRO A 104 11.86 12.83 -6.60
C PRO A 104 12.08 14.30 -6.25
N TYR A 105 13.34 14.66 -5.99
CA TYR A 105 13.77 15.99 -5.52
C TYR A 105 13.21 16.39 -4.15
N GLU A 106 13.06 15.40 -3.24
CA GLU A 106 12.56 15.58 -1.89
C GLU A 106 13.28 16.71 -1.13
N GLN A 107 12.49 17.64 -0.58
CA GLN A 107 12.99 18.78 0.19
C GLN A 107 12.83 18.61 1.70
N LEU A 108 11.97 17.68 2.12
CA LEU A 108 11.73 17.41 3.53
C LEU A 108 12.64 16.29 4.05
N SER A 109 12.77 16.21 5.36
CA SER A 109 13.55 15.15 6.00
C SER A 109 12.89 13.77 5.77
N PRO A 110 13.67 12.67 5.84
CA PRO A 110 13.14 11.31 5.72
C PRO A 110 12.06 10.95 6.77
N PHE A 111 11.98 11.71 7.87
CA PHE A 111 10.97 11.51 8.91
C PHE A 111 9.62 12.13 8.57
N LYS A 112 9.60 13.16 7.73
CA LYS A 112 8.38 13.88 7.31
C LYS A 112 7.93 13.44 5.91
N THR A 113 8.81 13.54 4.91
CA THR A 113 8.58 13.29 3.47
C THR A 113 7.48 14.16 2.86
N SER A 114 7.47 14.30 1.56
CA SER A 114 6.45 15.10 0.84
C SER A 114 5.31 14.27 0.28
N GLY A 115 5.48 12.95 0.22
CA GLY A 115 4.52 12.07 -0.43
C GLY A 115 4.04 10.90 0.40
N ILE A 116 3.08 10.22 -0.17
CA ILE A 116 2.57 8.92 0.26
C ILE A 116 2.72 7.89 -0.86
N ARG A 117 2.83 6.62 -0.48
CA ARG A 117 2.85 5.48 -1.41
C ARG A 117 1.55 4.71 -1.30
N VAL A 118 0.84 4.65 -2.41
CA VAL A 118 -0.43 3.93 -2.54
C VAL A 118 -0.22 2.69 -3.40
N GLY A 119 -0.76 1.56 -3.00
CA GLY A 119 -0.64 0.29 -3.73
C GLY A 119 -1.92 -0.53 -3.69
N SER A 120 -2.13 -1.35 -4.70
CA SER A 120 -3.37 -2.10 -4.93
C SER A 120 -3.35 -3.60 -4.60
N PRO A 121 -2.22 -4.29 -4.35
CA PRO A 121 -2.24 -5.75 -4.16
C PRO A 121 -3.15 -6.22 -3.02
N ALA A 122 -3.15 -5.53 -1.88
CA ALA A 122 -3.95 -5.91 -0.72
C ALA A 122 -5.46 -5.86 -0.98
N ILE A 123 -5.94 -4.81 -1.66
CA ILE A 123 -7.35 -4.67 -2.01
C ILE A 123 -7.74 -5.65 -3.12
N THR A 124 -6.86 -5.90 -4.08
CA THR A 124 -7.08 -6.90 -5.13
C THR A 124 -7.17 -8.32 -4.55
N SER A 125 -6.34 -8.64 -3.54
CA SER A 125 -6.42 -9.94 -2.83
C SER A 125 -7.73 -10.12 -2.05
N ARG A 126 -8.42 -9.03 -1.71
CA ARG A 126 -9.77 -9.07 -1.13
C ARG A 126 -10.87 -9.28 -2.18
N GLY A 127 -10.54 -9.28 -3.47
CA GLY A 127 -11.50 -9.38 -4.56
C GLY A 127 -12.10 -8.03 -4.98
N MET A 128 -11.55 -6.92 -4.52
CA MET A 128 -11.95 -5.58 -4.94
C MET A 128 -11.47 -5.29 -6.36
N GLY A 129 -12.33 -4.66 -7.17
CA GLY A 129 -12.05 -4.27 -8.53
C GLY A 129 -11.78 -2.75 -8.68
N GLU A 130 -11.86 -2.27 -9.91
CA GLU A 130 -11.62 -0.86 -10.23
C GLU A 130 -12.63 0.09 -9.56
N ALA A 131 -13.90 -0.32 -9.42
CA ALA A 131 -14.94 0.50 -8.81
C ALA A 131 -14.65 0.76 -7.33
N GLU A 132 -14.32 -0.30 -6.58
CA GLU A 132 -13.94 -0.20 -5.17
C GLU A 132 -12.62 0.55 -5.01
N SER A 133 -11.67 0.34 -5.92
CA SER A 133 -10.39 1.06 -5.93
C SER A 133 -10.57 2.57 -6.11
N ARG A 134 -11.44 2.99 -7.04
CA ARG A 134 -11.82 4.41 -7.18
C ARG A 134 -12.48 4.95 -5.92
N LYS A 135 -13.42 4.21 -5.34
CA LYS A 135 -14.09 4.60 -4.09
C LYS A 135 -13.10 4.78 -2.95
N ILE A 136 -12.12 3.88 -2.80
CA ILE A 136 -11.07 3.99 -1.78
C ILE A 136 -10.25 5.27 -2.02
N ALA A 137 -9.83 5.54 -3.25
CA ALA A 137 -9.07 6.75 -3.57
C ALA A 137 -9.87 8.03 -3.31
N GLU A 138 -11.17 8.06 -3.60
CA GLU A 138 -12.08 9.16 -3.26
C GLU A 138 -12.18 9.38 -1.74
N LEU A 139 -12.28 8.30 -0.95
CA LEU A 139 -12.28 8.38 0.50
C LEU A 139 -10.94 8.89 1.06
N MET A 140 -9.81 8.49 0.44
CA MET A 140 -8.49 9.02 0.79
C MET A 140 -8.40 10.53 0.53
N VAL A 141 -8.83 11.00 -0.64
CA VAL A 141 -8.87 12.41 -1.00
C VAL A 141 -9.73 13.18 0.00
N GLN A 142 -10.96 12.73 0.26
CA GLN A 142 -11.88 13.37 1.21
C GLN A 142 -11.30 13.44 2.63
N ALA A 143 -10.63 12.38 3.09
CA ALA A 143 -10.00 12.37 4.41
C ALA A 143 -8.85 13.39 4.51
N LEU A 144 -8.01 13.48 3.48
CA LEU A 144 -6.91 14.43 3.47
C LEU A 144 -7.38 15.89 3.37
N GLU A 145 -8.39 16.17 2.54
CA GLU A 145 -8.97 17.52 2.40
C GLU A 145 -9.73 17.98 3.65
N ASN A 146 -10.19 17.05 4.48
CA ASN A 146 -10.95 17.35 5.70
C ASN A 146 -10.27 16.82 6.96
N HIS A 147 -8.95 16.77 6.96
CA HIS A 147 -8.14 16.20 8.04
C HIS A 147 -8.32 16.88 9.41
N ASP A 148 -8.88 18.09 9.43
CA ASP A 148 -9.20 18.91 10.61
C ASP A 148 -10.67 18.75 11.08
N LYS A 149 -11.48 17.88 10.42
CA LYS A 149 -12.92 17.69 10.70
C LYS A 149 -13.22 16.28 11.21
N PRO A 150 -13.24 16.07 12.54
CA PRO A 150 -13.43 14.74 13.14
C PRO A 150 -14.72 14.03 12.70
N GLU A 151 -15.81 14.78 12.51
CA GLU A 151 -17.09 14.22 12.07
C GLU A 151 -17.03 13.66 10.64
N VAL A 152 -16.23 14.26 9.75
CA VAL A 152 -16.00 13.76 8.39
C VAL A 152 -15.14 12.51 8.43
N LEU A 153 -14.07 12.51 9.24
CA LEU A 153 -13.19 11.35 9.39
C LEU A 153 -13.93 10.14 9.97
N GLU A 154 -14.83 10.36 10.95
CA GLU A 154 -15.64 9.26 11.52
C GLU A 154 -16.62 8.69 10.49
N ARG A 155 -17.26 9.52 9.67
CA ARG A 155 -18.09 9.06 8.55
C ARG A 155 -17.28 8.21 7.57
N ILE A 156 -16.10 8.70 7.15
CA ILE A 156 -15.20 7.98 6.23
C ILE A 156 -14.77 6.65 6.84
N ARG A 157 -14.43 6.60 8.11
CA ARG A 157 -14.11 5.35 8.83
C ARG A 157 -15.24 4.34 8.74
N GLY A 158 -16.48 4.80 8.89
CA GLY A 158 -17.68 3.96 8.73
C GLY A 158 -17.83 3.41 7.30
N GLU A 159 -17.57 4.23 6.28
CA GLU A 159 -17.61 3.81 4.87
C GLU A 159 -16.48 2.80 4.54
N VAL A 160 -15.27 3.02 5.04
CA VAL A 160 -14.14 2.08 4.88
C VAL A 160 -14.47 0.75 5.54
N LYS A 161 -15.05 0.79 6.76
CA LYS A 161 -15.48 -0.43 7.45
C LYS A 161 -16.54 -1.19 6.65
N ALA A 162 -17.57 -0.53 6.17
CA ALA A 162 -18.61 -1.16 5.36
C ALA A 162 -18.03 -1.80 4.08
N LEU A 163 -17.09 -1.13 3.43
CA LEU A 163 -16.41 -1.66 2.25
C LEU A 163 -15.58 -2.90 2.59
N THR A 164 -14.82 -2.87 3.68
CA THR A 164 -13.99 -4.02 4.08
C THR A 164 -14.80 -5.20 4.59
N ASP A 165 -15.96 -4.97 5.20
CA ASP A 165 -16.90 -6.01 5.62
C ASP A 165 -17.54 -6.73 4.40
N ALA A 166 -17.76 -6.01 3.29
CA ALA A 166 -18.25 -6.58 2.04
C ALA A 166 -17.21 -7.44 1.31
N PHE A 167 -15.93 -7.23 1.58
CA PHE A 167 -14.79 -7.93 0.96
C PHE A 167 -13.87 -8.53 2.04
N PRO A 168 -14.32 -9.53 2.82
CA PRO A 168 -13.50 -10.13 3.86
C PRO A 168 -12.32 -10.91 3.28
N LEU A 169 -11.23 -11.01 4.05
CA LEU A 169 -10.03 -11.77 3.64
C LEU A 169 -10.22 -13.30 3.76
N TYR A 170 -11.12 -13.75 4.64
CA TYR A 170 -11.39 -15.15 4.97
C TYR A 170 -12.89 -15.38 5.14
#